data_39470aeb61a51e4f9318d28310ebcbd6
#
_entry.id   39470aeb61a51e4f9318d28310ebcbd6
#
_cell.length_a   1.000
_cell.length_b   1.000
_cell.length_c   1.000
_cell.angle_alpha   90.00
_cell.angle_beta   90.00
_cell.angle_gamma   90.00
#
_symmetry.space_group_name_H-M   'P 1'
#
loop_
_entity.id
_entity.type
_entity.pdbx_description
1 polymer ?
#
loop_
_entity_poly.entity_id
_entity_poly.type
_entity_poly.pdbx_seq_one_letter_code
_entity_poly.pdbx_strand_id
1 'polypeptide(L)'
;MYRQTAHKVSRLLRVSPRNVTAVRCFSWTVANKFCYSSPRLSLEINNDTEIKSPTIYALSTPPGKSAISVIRVTGPGCKYIFKKLTKRSEAPKPRSITYSAIYEPNLPKSTANILDHAVILYFQSPKSYTGEDIIELQLHGGNAIVKSVLNALMKTHNPEQGYFVRYAEAGEFSKRAFQNGVLDLTQVEGIRDSIDAETETQRKAAMAPASGRMKIMYDDWRKQIVDTMALLTALIDFSEDSDITSAKELFNQSRGKVNKLLGEIKDHYKVIKRSELLVSGIRLDFLGPPNAGKSYLLNRLAERDAAIVSDVPGTTRDVLELSMDISGYKVVLGDTAGLRSVSRKGGLVVKESTDDLNYKIELEGMKRAKQRFKNSDIVLCILPLSQDPTSVSISPDVLAEIKDLQNLDKRIIVALNKEDLVDSAVSLEDVKAAYANTLQVPKDDILSVSCLTEKGITDLVQKLVSNFENMTIDTSSQGYPIGASQRTKDILQNEVVAGLEGFLAIDDETEVVIATEELRFAAEGIGKITGQGVGVEEVLGVVFSSFCIGK
;
A
#
# COMPACT_ATOMS: atom_id res chain seq x y z
N MET A 1 10.70 -37.87 -27.52
CA MET A 1 11.76 -36.84 -27.49
C MET A 1 12.12 -36.52 -26.04
N TYR A 2 12.34 -37.56 -25.21
CA TYR A 2 12.59 -37.39 -23.75
C TYR A 2 13.50 -38.52 -23.26
N ARG A 3 14.65 -38.73 -23.96
CA ARG A 3 15.64 -39.77 -23.57
C ARG A 3 17.09 -39.39 -23.85
N GLN A 4 17.43 -38.12 -24.10
CA GLN A 4 18.82 -37.73 -24.44
C GLN A 4 19.45 -36.67 -23.53
N THR A 5 18.81 -36.25 -22.43
CA THR A 5 19.36 -35.23 -21.50
C THR A 5 19.91 -35.80 -20.19
N ALA A 6 19.83 -37.09 -19.96
CA ALA A 6 20.29 -37.73 -18.71
C ALA A 6 21.80 -38.11 -18.70
N HIS A 7 22.52 -37.94 -19.79
CA HIS A 7 23.91 -38.45 -19.92
C HIS A 7 25.02 -37.39 -19.77
N LYS A 8 24.69 -36.14 -19.45
CA LYS A 8 25.72 -35.08 -19.32
C LYS A 8 25.99 -34.55 -17.90
N VAL A 9 25.29 -35.04 -16.88
CA VAL A 9 25.47 -34.60 -15.48
C VAL A 9 26.29 -35.59 -14.64
N SER A 10 26.58 -36.81 -15.15
CA SER A 10 27.27 -37.85 -14.39
C SER A 10 28.82 -37.76 -14.38
N ARG A 11 29.42 -36.69 -14.91
CA ARG A 11 30.90 -36.57 -15.02
C ARG A 11 31.59 -35.68 -14.03
N LEU A 12 30.88 -35.12 -13.03
CA LEU A 12 31.49 -34.17 -12.07
C LEU A 12 31.43 -34.57 -10.60
N LEU A 13 30.94 -35.75 -10.25
CA LEU A 13 31.02 -36.24 -8.88
C LEU A 13 31.58 -37.66 -8.86
N ARG A 14 32.88 -37.81 -8.59
CA ARG A 14 33.49 -39.11 -8.22
C ARG A 14 33.00 -39.45 -6.81
N VAL A 15 32.00 -40.32 -6.71
CA VAL A 15 31.65 -41.01 -5.49
C VAL A 15 31.95 -42.49 -5.67
N SER A 16 32.80 -43.01 -4.77
CA SER A 16 33.20 -44.39 -4.68
C SER A 16 32.00 -45.31 -4.38
N PRO A 17 31.90 -46.48 -5.06
CA PRO A 17 30.79 -47.38 -4.83
C PRO A 17 31.12 -48.40 -3.73
N ARG A 18 30.70 -48.10 -2.48
CA ARG A 18 30.56 -49.14 -1.46
C ARG A 18 29.43 -48.78 -0.53
N ASN A 19 28.45 -49.69 -0.45
CA ASN A 19 27.26 -49.75 0.42
C ASN A 19 25.94 -49.29 -0.21
N VAL A 20 25.43 -50.15 -1.07
CA VAL A 20 24.00 -50.26 -1.37
C VAL A 20 23.54 -51.57 -0.79
N THR A 21 22.86 -51.53 0.35
CA THR A 21 22.13 -52.70 0.88
C THR A 21 20.62 -52.43 0.75
N ALA A 22 20.01 -53.38 0.11
CA ALA A 22 18.63 -53.56 -0.28
C ALA A 22 17.56 -52.92 0.63
N VAL A 23 16.63 -52.15 -0.02
CA VAL A 23 15.32 -51.81 0.56
C VAL A 23 14.31 -52.84 0.03
N ARG A 24 13.85 -53.72 0.88
CA ARG A 24 12.68 -54.58 0.66
C ARG A 24 11.42 -53.79 0.99
N CYS A 25 10.47 -53.85 0.06
CA CYS A 25 9.06 -53.43 0.31
C CYS A 25 8.49 -54.23 1.47
N PHE A 26 7.84 -53.51 2.41
CA PHE A 26 6.88 -54.15 3.33
C PHE A 26 5.64 -53.26 3.49
N SER A 27 4.54 -53.94 3.52
CA SER A 27 3.15 -53.54 3.57
C SER A 27 2.74 -52.76 4.81
N TRP A 28 1.69 -51.99 4.63
CA TRP A 28 0.82 -51.32 5.59
C TRP A 28 0.65 -52.02 6.95
N THR A 29 0.87 -51.31 8.04
CA THR A 29 0.07 -51.40 9.27
C THR A 29 0.11 -50.06 10.01
N VAL A 30 -1.06 -49.58 10.37
CA VAL A 30 -1.40 -48.34 11.07
C VAL A 30 -0.79 -48.33 12.49
N ALA A 31 -0.19 -47.25 12.92
CA ALA A 31 -0.36 -46.63 14.26
C ALA A 31 0.54 -45.39 14.47
N ASN A 32 -0.10 -44.28 14.66
CA ASN A 32 0.20 -43.14 15.54
C ASN A 32 1.64 -42.77 15.89
N LYS A 33 2.06 -41.61 15.36
CA LYS A 33 2.55 -40.46 16.16
C LYS A 33 2.83 -39.29 15.23
N PHE A 34 1.92 -38.35 15.15
CA PHE A 34 2.18 -37.04 14.51
C PHE A 34 3.03 -36.21 15.48
N CYS A 35 4.34 -36.29 15.33
CA CYS A 35 5.24 -35.20 15.66
C CYS A 35 5.66 -34.57 14.33
N TYR A 36 5.18 -33.39 14.02
CA TYR A 36 5.70 -32.57 12.93
C TYR A 36 7.11 -32.10 13.31
N SER A 37 8.12 -32.89 12.93
CA SER A 37 9.47 -32.41 12.75
C SER A 37 9.67 -32.26 11.25
N SER A 38 9.74 -31.02 10.77
CA SER A 38 10.28 -30.71 9.45
C SER A 38 11.61 -31.44 9.29
N PRO A 39 11.90 -32.06 8.10
CA PRO A 39 13.22 -32.61 7.85
C PRO A 39 14.19 -31.44 7.79
N ARG A 40 14.85 -31.10 8.89
CA ARG A 40 16.13 -30.44 8.83
C ARG A 40 17.05 -31.37 8.05
N LEU A 41 17.40 -31.02 6.82
CA LEU A 41 18.62 -31.50 6.21
C LEU A 41 19.76 -31.05 7.13
N SER A 42 20.15 -31.90 8.05
CA SER A 42 21.41 -31.78 8.75
C SER A 42 22.51 -32.12 7.75
N LEU A 43 22.94 -31.13 7.00
CA LEU A 43 24.32 -31.09 6.54
C LEU A 43 25.16 -31.00 7.84
N GLU A 44 25.83 -32.08 8.23
CA GLU A 44 26.93 -32.03 9.18
C GLU A 44 28.04 -31.18 8.57
N ILE A 45 27.90 -29.85 8.73
CA ILE A 45 28.98 -28.90 8.62
C ILE A 45 29.52 -28.78 10.02
N ASN A 46 30.80 -29.12 10.19
CA ASN A 46 31.54 -29.00 11.43
C ASN A 46 31.15 -27.71 12.19
N ASN A 47 30.63 -27.89 13.40
CA ASN A 47 30.29 -26.85 14.37
C ASN A 47 31.54 -26.02 14.69
N ASP A 48 31.72 -24.85 14.04
CA ASP A 48 32.44 -23.72 14.64
C ASP A 48 32.31 -22.39 13.89
N THR A 49 31.48 -22.30 12.85
CA THR A 49 31.12 -21.00 12.28
C THR A 49 29.61 -20.89 12.14
N GLU A 50 28.93 -20.46 13.22
CA GLU A 50 27.63 -19.80 13.04
C GLU A 50 27.81 -18.69 12.00
N ILE A 51 27.19 -18.84 10.83
CA ILE A 51 27.14 -17.78 9.83
C ILE A 51 26.32 -16.66 10.46
N LYS A 52 26.99 -15.76 11.18
CA LYS A 52 26.36 -14.59 11.76
C LYS A 52 25.75 -13.78 10.62
N SER A 53 24.48 -13.42 10.75
CA SER A 53 23.83 -12.54 9.78
C SER A 53 24.68 -11.27 9.57
N PRO A 54 24.86 -10.80 8.33
CA PRO A 54 25.71 -9.63 8.07
C PRO A 54 25.12 -8.39 8.74
N THR A 55 26.00 -7.53 9.25
CA THR A 55 25.60 -6.19 9.69
C THR A 55 25.36 -5.34 8.45
N ILE A 56 24.20 -4.69 8.39
CA ILE A 56 23.84 -3.83 7.28
C ILE A 56 23.76 -2.37 7.70
N TYR A 57 23.98 -1.48 6.74
CA TYR A 57 23.85 -0.04 6.97
C TYR A 57 23.25 0.64 5.73
N ALA A 58 22.54 1.74 5.95
CA ALA A 58 22.05 2.60 4.88
C ALA A 58 21.75 4.02 5.36
N LEU A 59 21.68 4.95 4.40
CA LEU A 59 21.08 6.26 4.61
C LEU A 59 19.56 6.08 4.78
N SER A 60 19.01 6.53 5.90
CA SER A 60 17.58 6.40 6.24
C SER A 60 16.77 7.69 6.01
N THR A 61 17.42 8.80 5.74
CA THR A 61 16.81 10.06 5.30
C THR A 61 16.85 10.18 3.78
N PRO A 62 15.95 10.95 3.15
CA PRO A 62 16.01 11.20 1.72
C PRO A 62 17.39 11.68 1.27
N PRO A 63 17.88 11.26 0.09
CA PRO A 63 19.14 11.75 -0.44
C PRO A 63 19.03 13.23 -0.81
N GLY A 64 20.12 13.98 -0.59
CA GLY A 64 20.16 15.39 -0.92
C GLY A 64 20.78 16.22 0.20
N LYS A 65 20.86 17.53 0.00
CA LYS A 65 21.38 18.48 0.98
C LYS A 65 20.32 18.77 2.03
N SER A 66 20.60 18.49 3.30
CA SER A 66 19.72 18.74 4.44
C SER A 66 20.52 19.24 5.64
N ALA A 67 19.87 19.71 6.68
CA ALA A 67 20.53 20.07 7.94
C ALA A 67 21.05 18.82 8.66
N ILE A 68 20.28 17.73 8.66
CA ILE A 68 20.60 16.47 9.35
C ILE A 68 20.33 15.31 8.38
N SER A 69 21.25 14.34 8.39
CA SER A 69 21.06 13.03 7.75
C SER A 69 21.26 11.92 8.76
N VAL A 70 20.46 10.86 8.65
CA VAL A 70 20.52 9.71 9.53
C VAL A 70 21.01 8.49 8.77
N ILE A 71 22.09 7.89 9.21
CA ILE A 71 22.56 6.59 8.74
C ILE A 71 22.22 5.57 9.82
N ARG A 72 21.51 4.53 9.43
CA ARG A 72 21.13 3.41 10.31
C ARG A 72 22.03 2.21 10.04
N VAL A 73 22.44 1.53 11.11
CA VAL A 73 23.24 0.29 11.08
C VAL A 73 22.55 -0.73 11.95
N THR A 74 22.35 -1.96 11.48
CA THR A 74 21.76 -3.06 12.28
C THR A 74 22.53 -4.35 12.10
N GLY A 75 22.61 -5.13 13.16
CA GLY A 75 23.25 -6.45 13.17
C GLY A 75 24.32 -6.62 14.26
N PRO A 76 24.97 -7.80 14.29
CA PRO A 76 25.89 -8.18 15.35
C PRO A 76 27.16 -7.32 15.43
N GLY A 77 27.54 -6.65 14.35
CA GLY A 77 28.74 -5.79 14.28
C GLY A 77 28.54 -4.37 14.83
N CYS A 78 27.36 -3.98 15.30
CA CYS A 78 27.07 -2.61 15.72
C CYS A 78 28.07 -2.08 16.77
N LYS A 79 28.33 -2.82 17.83
CA LYS A 79 29.30 -2.42 18.88
C LYS A 79 30.73 -2.29 18.35
N TYR A 80 31.13 -3.17 17.42
CA TYR A 80 32.44 -3.10 16.76
C TYR A 80 32.54 -1.84 15.90
N ILE A 81 31.54 -1.56 15.07
CA ILE A 81 31.45 -0.37 14.22
C ILE A 81 31.54 0.91 15.07
N PHE A 82 30.75 0.97 16.16
CA PHE A 82 30.79 2.10 17.08
C PHE A 82 32.22 2.39 17.57
N LYS A 83 32.94 1.36 18.08
CA LYS A 83 34.31 1.51 18.57
C LYS A 83 35.29 1.94 17.46
N LYS A 84 35.11 1.40 16.26
CA LYS A 84 35.98 1.74 15.10
C LYS A 84 35.78 3.18 14.65
N LEU A 85 34.53 3.66 14.58
CA LEU A 85 34.22 5.01 14.13
C LEU A 85 34.48 6.08 15.20
N THR A 86 34.22 5.81 16.47
CA THR A 86 34.38 6.80 17.54
C THR A 86 35.74 6.77 18.21
N LYS A 87 36.54 5.71 17.97
CA LYS A 87 37.81 5.45 18.65
C LYS A 87 37.67 5.38 20.18
N ARG A 88 36.47 5.03 20.69
CA ARG A 88 36.22 4.79 22.11
C ARG A 88 36.47 3.33 22.45
N SER A 89 36.96 3.06 23.65
CA SER A 89 37.17 1.70 24.17
C SER A 89 35.85 1.08 24.67
N GLU A 90 34.96 1.91 25.22
CA GLU A 90 33.68 1.47 25.77
C GLU A 90 32.62 1.23 24.70
N ALA A 91 31.71 0.30 24.96
CA ALA A 91 30.52 0.11 24.14
C ALA A 91 29.50 1.25 24.37
N PRO A 92 28.65 1.56 23.38
CA PRO A 92 27.63 2.56 23.58
C PRO A 92 26.61 2.09 24.63
N LYS A 93 26.14 3.02 25.48
CA LYS A 93 25.08 2.74 26.45
C LYS A 93 23.73 2.65 25.73
N PRO A 94 22.91 1.62 25.99
CA PRO A 94 21.61 1.50 25.34
C PRO A 94 20.69 2.68 25.68
N ARG A 95 19.97 3.17 24.66
CA ARG A 95 18.97 4.27 24.76
C ARG A 95 19.51 5.56 25.36
N SER A 96 20.81 5.80 25.24
CA SER A 96 21.46 7.05 25.63
C SER A 96 22.02 7.77 24.41
N ILE A 97 22.04 9.08 24.48
CA ILE A 97 22.62 9.94 23.45
C ILE A 97 24.12 10.03 23.69
N THR A 98 24.90 9.77 22.65
CA THR A 98 26.35 9.94 22.65
C THR A 98 26.74 10.97 21.58
N TYR A 99 27.25 12.13 21.98
CA TYR A 99 27.88 13.06 21.04
C TYR A 99 29.32 12.69 20.87
N SER A 100 29.78 12.51 19.63
CA SER A 100 31.15 12.09 19.35
C SER A 100 31.62 12.50 17.95
N ALA A 101 32.93 12.76 17.81
CA ALA A 101 33.53 12.80 16.51
C ALA A 101 33.51 11.40 15.87
N ILE A 102 33.25 11.34 14.58
CA ILE A 102 33.32 10.16 13.71
C ILE A 102 34.64 10.22 12.95
N TYR A 103 35.41 9.17 13.06
CA TYR A 103 36.74 9.08 12.47
C TYR A 103 36.78 8.08 11.32
N GLU A 104 37.74 8.25 10.44
CA GLU A 104 38.15 7.23 9.49
C GLU A 104 38.58 5.95 10.24
N PRO A 105 37.96 4.76 9.99
CA PRO A 105 38.10 3.57 10.84
C PRO A 105 39.54 3.02 10.90
N ASN A 106 40.30 3.10 9.81
CA ASN A 106 41.61 2.49 9.69
C ASN A 106 42.78 3.46 9.96
N LEU A 107 42.47 4.72 10.31
CA LEU A 107 43.44 5.73 10.63
C LEU A 107 43.48 6.03 12.14
N PRO A 108 44.61 6.52 12.67
CA PRO A 108 44.70 6.89 14.08
C PRO A 108 43.78 8.06 14.43
N LYS A 109 43.46 8.17 15.72
CA LYS A 109 42.65 9.28 16.23
C LYS A 109 43.41 10.59 16.07
N SER A 110 42.97 11.44 15.15
CA SER A 110 43.54 12.76 14.84
C SER A 110 42.43 13.67 14.33
N THR A 111 42.61 14.98 14.54
CA THR A 111 41.67 15.98 13.99
C THR A 111 41.58 15.94 12.47
N ALA A 112 42.68 15.61 11.78
CA ALA A 112 42.70 15.45 10.33
C ALA A 112 41.89 14.27 9.81
N ASN A 113 41.56 13.30 10.67
CA ASN A 113 40.83 12.09 10.31
C ASN A 113 39.36 12.14 10.77
N ILE A 114 38.88 13.28 11.24
CA ILE A 114 37.48 13.48 11.60
C ILE A 114 36.67 13.64 10.32
N LEU A 115 35.61 12.82 10.19
CA LEU A 115 34.64 12.89 9.08
C LEU A 115 33.51 13.83 9.41
N ASP A 116 33.03 13.78 10.66
CA ASP A 116 31.96 14.64 11.17
C ASP A 116 31.86 14.54 12.70
N HIS A 117 31.04 15.39 13.30
CA HIS A 117 30.60 15.30 14.69
C HIS A 117 29.15 14.87 14.72
N ALA A 118 28.86 13.71 15.27
CA ALA A 118 27.56 13.08 15.21
C ALA A 118 26.92 12.88 16.58
N VAL A 119 25.59 12.92 16.59
CA VAL A 119 24.79 12.34 17.66
C VAL A 119 24.56 10.88 17.34
N ILE A 120 24.89 10.00 18.26
CA ILE A 120 24.82 8.54 18.09
C ILE A 120 23.81 7.99 19.08
N LEU A 121 22.84 7.23 18.57
CA LEU A 121 21.87 6.47 19.34
C LEU A 121 22.15 4.98 19.19
N TYR A 122 22.06 4.24 20.28
CA TYR A 122 22.22 2.79 20.29
C TYR A 122 21.00 2.12 20.91
N PHE A 123 20.43 1.15 20.19
CA PHE A 123 19.34 0.31 20.64
C PHE A 123 19.82 -1.13 20.71
N GLN A 124 19.79 -1.70 21.92
CA GLN A 124 20.23 -3.07 22.14
C GLN A 124 19.11 -4.06 21.84
N SER A 125 19.47 -5.15 21.17
CA SER A 125 18.63 -6.32 20.97
C SER A 125 18.06 -6.84 22.31
N PRO A 126 16.81 -7.37 22.35
CA PRO A 126 15.81 -7.41 21.27
C PRO A 126 14.95 -6.14 21.17
N LYS A 127 15.15 -5.14 22.04
CA LYS A 127 14.29 -3.94 22.15
C LYS A 127 14.72 -2.85 21.15
N SER A 128 14.69 -3.17 19.87
CA SER A 128 15.02 -2.30 18.74
C SER A 128 14.01 -2.47 17.61
N TYR A 129 14.09 -1.64 16.56
CA TYR A 129 13.22 -1.73 15.39
C TYR A 129 13.34 -3.06 14.63
N THR A 130 14.57 -3.57 14.45
CA THR A 130 14.82 -4.84 13.74
C THR A 130 14.84 -6.07 14.65
N GLY A 131 14.78 -5.89 15.98
CA GLY A 131 15.04 -6.95 16.95
C GLY A 131 16.53 -7.25 17.14
N GLU A 132 17.43 -6.66 16.34
CA GLU A 132 18.89 -6.76 16.46
C GLU A 132 19.47 -5.51 17.13
N ASP A 133 20.78 -5.49 17.40
CA ASP A 133 21.45 -4.26 17.80
C ASP A 133 21.34 -3.22 16.67
N ILE A 134 20.99 -1.97 17.01
CA ILE A 134 20.90 -0.85 16.05
C ILE A 134 21.75 0.33 16.54
N ILE A 135 22.44 0.97 15.59
CA ILE A 135 23.05 2.29 15.77
C ILE A 135 22.46 3.25 14.75
N GLU A 136 22.08 4.42 15.20
CA GLU A 136 21.74 5.56 14.33
C GLU A 136 22.78 6.65 14.49
N LEU A 137 23.35 7.07 13.37
CA LEU A 137 24.31 8.16 13.27
C LEU A 137 23.59 9.37 12.68
N GLN A 138 23.37 10.39 13.50
CA GLN A 138 22.80 11.66 13.05
C GLN A 138 23.94 12.60 12.71
N LEU A 139 24.12 12.86 11.43
CA LEU A 139 25.20 13.60 10.82
C LEU A 139 24.73 14.94 10.26
N HIS A 140 25.65 15.85 9.97
CA HIS A 140 25.33 16.97 9.09
C HIS A 140 24.99 16.47 7.69
N GLY A 141 23.87 16.94 7.13
CA GLY A 141 23.27 16.43 5.88
C GLY A 141 23.96 16.90 4.60
N GLY A 142 25.26 17.08 4.61
CA GLY A 142 26.04 17.36 3.42
C GLY A 142 26.37 16.10 2.62
N ASN A 143 26.15 16.10 1.30
CA ASN A 143 26.41 14.93 0.44
C ASN A 143 27.83 14.36 0.60
N ALA A 144 28.83 15.22 0.78
CA ALA A 144 30.22 14.79 0.98
C ALA A 144 30.38 14.05 2.32
N ILE A 145 29.77 14.55 3.40
CA ILE A 145 29.84 13.95 4.73
C ILE A 145 29.15 12.58 4.71
N VAL A 146 27.90 12.51 4.20
CA VAL A 146 27.15 11.26 4.11
C VAL A 146 27.94 10.21 3.32
N LYS A 147 28.47 10.58 2.14
CA LYS A 147 29.29 9.68 1.31
C LYS A 147 30.56 9.21 2.03
N SER A 148 31.23 10.10 2.75
CA SER A 148 32.45 9.76 3.52
C SER A 148 32.16 8.78 4.64
N VAL A 149 31.04 8.98 5.39
CA VAL A 149 30.66 8.08 6.48
C VAL A 149 30.16 6.73 5.95
N LEU A 150 29.42 6.69 4.85
CA LEU A 150 29.02 5.42 4.20
C LEU A 150 30.25 4.63 3.74
N ASN A 151 31.27 5.30 3.16
CA ASN A 151 32.53 4.68 2.78
C ASN A 151 33.33 4.19 4.02
N ALA A 152 33.31 4.95 5.11
CA ALA A 152 33.94 4.54 6.36
C ALA A 152 33.26 3.28 6.94
N LEU A 153 31.93 3.19 6.88
CA LEU A 153 31.22 1.99 7.30
C LEU A 153 31.61 0.76 6.46
N MET A 154 31.71 0.90 5.15
CA MET A 154 32.17 -0.17 4.26
C MET A 154 33.58 -0.66 4.66
N LYS A 155 34.50 0.24 5.03
CA LYS A 155 35.84 -0.10 5.48
C LYS A 155 35.93 -0.79 6.84
N THR A 156 34.78 -0.91 7.57
CA THR A 156 34.71 -1.71 8.81
C THR A 156 34.45 -3.19 8.53
N HIS A 157 34.21 -3.57 7.27
CA HIS A 157 34.10 -4.97 6.86
C HIS A 157 35.38 -5.71 7.18
N ASN A 158 35.34 -6.74 8.01
CA ASN A 158 36.49 -7.52 8.45
C ASN A 158 36.08 -8.99 8.64
N PRO A 159 36.08 -9.78 7.55
CA PRO A 159 35.67 -11.20 7.58
C PRO A 159 36.60 -12.04 8.48
N GLU A 160 37.91 -11.70 8.57
CA GLU A 160 38.88 -12.43 9.38
C GLU A 160 38.52 -12.38 10.88
N GLN A 161 37.89 -11.29 11.31
CA GLN A 161 37.40 -11.13 12.68
C GLN A 161 35.88 -11.46 12.82
N GLY A 162 35.23 -12.02 11.78
CA GLY A 162 33.84 -12.38 11.77
C GLY A 162 32.86 -11.20 11.62
N TYR A 163 33.32 -10.03 11.18
CA TYR A 163 32.46 -8.85 10.96
C TYR A 163 32.14 -8.68 9.48
N PHE A 164 31.02 -9.25 9.04
CA PHE A 164 30.49 -9.06 7.70
C PHE A 164 29.64 -7.79 7.68
N VAL A 165 30.08 -6.75 6.96
CA VAL A 165 29.41 -5.45 6.88
C VAL A 165 29.15 -5.11 5.43
N ARG A 166 27.90 -4.76 5.08
CA ARG A 166 27.51 -4.40 3.72
C ARG A 166 26.41 -3.34 3.70
N TYR A 167 26.22 -2.72 2.55
CA TYR A 167 25.07 -1.84 2.32
C TYR A 167 23.77 -2.66 2.33
N ALA A 168 22.68 -2.07 2.85
CA ALA A 168 21.39 -2.72 2.93
C ALA A 168 20.69 -2.74 1.57
N GLU A 169 19.90 -3.77 1.35
CA GLU A 169 18.93 -3.84 0.25
C GLU A 169 17.65 -3.04 0.59
N ALA A 170 16.79 -2.79 -0.43
CA ALA A 170 15.51 -2.16 -0.21
C ALA A 170 14.66 -2.97 0.77
N GLY A 171 14.07 -2.31 1.77
CA GLY A 171 13.21 -2.92 2.79
C GLY A 171 13.90 -3.91 3.75
N GLU A 172 15.23 -4.05 3.72
CA GLU A 172 15.91 -5.08 4.50
C GLU A 172 15.80 -4.88 6.02
N PHE A 173 15.74 -3.65 6.50
CA PHE A 173 15.51 -3.38 7.93
C PHE A 173 14.12 -3.88 8.37
N SER A 174 13.09 -3.59 7.60
CA SER A 174 11.71 -4.07 7.87
C SER A 174 11.60 -5.58 7.71
N LYS A 175 12.32 -6.18 6.74
CA LYS A 175 12.39 -7.63 6.57
C LYS A 175 12.97 -8.32 7.80
N ARG A 176 14.05 -7.76 8.39
CA ARG A 176 14.63 -8.28 9.63
C ARG A 176 13.69 -8.10 10.81
N ALA A 177 13.00 -6.96 10.92
CA ALA A 177 11.99 -6.74 11.93
C ALA A 177 10.87 -7.80 11.85
N PHE A 178 10.43 -8.15 10.66
CA PHE A 178 9.47 -9.21 10.43
C PHE A 178 10.04 -10.59 10.79
N GLN A 179 11.24 -10.94 10.31
CA GLN A 179 11.89 -12.22 10.59
C GLN A 179 12.15 -12.45 12.08
N ASN A 180 12.44 -11.38 12.82
CA ASN A 180 12.63 -11.40 14.26
C ASN A 180 11.32 -11.28 15.06
N GLY A 181 10.15 -11.30 14.41
CA GLY A 181 8.84 -11.24 15.04
C GLY A 181 8.48 -9.91 15.71
N VAL A 182 9.23 -8.83 15.40
CA VAL A 182 8.95 -7.49 15.92
C VAL A 182 7.76 -6.86 15.21
N LEU A 183 7.65 -7.07 13.90
CA LEU A 183 6.55 -6.60 13.05
C LEU A 183 5.91 -7.78 12.32
N ASP A 184 4.63 -7.69 12.01
CA ASP A 184 3.94 -8.56 11.06
C ASP A 184 3.80 -7.88 9.68
N LEU A 185 3.34 -8.62 8.66
CA LEU A 185 3.24 -8.07 7.30
C LEU A 185 2.27 -6.90 7.21
N THR A 186 1.17 -6.90 7.97
CA THR A 186 0.21 -5.79 7.94
C THR A 186 0.80 -4.52 8.53
N GLN A 187 1.62 -4.66 9.59
CA GLN A 187 2.37 -3.53 10.17
C GLN A 187 3.41 -2.99 9.21
N VAL A 188 4.15 -3.88 8.54
CA VAL A 188 5.14 -3.49 7.53
C VAL A 188 4.48 -2.68 6.41
N GLU A 189 3.38 -3.20 5.85
CA GLU A 189 2.59 -2.48 4.82
C GLU A 189 2.07 -1.14 5.33
N GLY A 190 1.50 -1.10 6.54
CA GLY A 190 1.01 0.12 7.17
C GLY A 190 2.10 1.18 7.43
N ILE A 191 3.30 0.76 7.81
CA ILE A 191 4.46 1.66 7.97
C ILE A 191 4.86 2.26 6.61
N ARG A 192 4.88 1.45 5.54
CA ARG A 192 5.14 1.94 4.20
C ARG A 192 4.09 2.98 3.80
N ASP A 193 2.80 2.63 3.91
CA ASP A 193 1.70 3.51 3.55
C ASP A 193 1.71 4.81 4.37
N SER A 194 2.15 4.75 5.65
CA SER A 194 2.32 5.94 6.50
C SER A 194 3.46 6.85 6.06
N ILE A 195 4.50 6.28 5.43
CA ILE A 195 5.63 7.04 4.89
C ILE A 195 5.27 7.68 3.55
N ASP A 196 4.51 6.94 2.72
CA ASP A 196 4.10 7.36 1.40
C ASP A 196 2.85 8.25 1.43
N ALA A 197 2.23 8.43 2.60
CA ALA A 197 1.05 9.27 2.77
C ALA A 197 1.35 10.74 2.43
N GLU A 198 0.62 11.27 1.46
CA GLU A 198 0.70 12.66 1.00
C GLU A 198 -0.41 13.54 1.60
N THR A 199 -1.47 12.92 2.15
CA THR A 199 -2.62 13.61 2.73
C THR A 199 -2.96 13.11 4.13
N GLU A 200 -3.71 13.89 4.89
CA GLU A 200 -4.10 13.56 6.27
C GLU A 200 -5.00 12.32 6.33
N THR A 201 -5.88 12.13 5.36
CA THR A 201 -6.75 10.95 5.33
C THR A 201 -5.95 9.67 5.01
N GLN A 202 -4.95 9.74 4.12
CA GLN A 202 -4.02 8.63 3.87
C GLN A 202 -3.24 8.29 5.14
N ARG A 203 -2.68 9.29 5.83
CA ARG A 203 -1.97 9.09 7.09
C ARG A 203 -2.85 8.41 8.14
N LYS A 204 -4.10 8.85 8.28
CA LYS A 204 -5.07 8.22 9.20
C LYS A 204 -5.37 6.77 8.82
N ALA A 205 -5.55 6.49 7.53
CA ALA A 205 -5.81 5.14 7.04
C ALA A 205 -4.65 4.17 7.32
N ALA A 206 -3.41 4.64 7.21
CA ALA A 206 -2.20 3.86 7.46
C ALA A 206 -1.95 3.57 8.96
N MET A 207 -2.51 4.37 9.87
CA MET A 207 -2.24 4.25 11.32
C MET A 207 -2.78 2.96 11.93
N ALA A 208 -3.94 2.48 11.50
CA ALA A 208 -4.54 1.26 12.06
C ALA A 208 -3.68 0.01 11.78
N PRO A 209 -3.27 -0.26 10.52
CA PRO A 209 -2.34 -1.37 10.25
C PRO A 209 -0.96 -1.14 10.90
N ALA A 210 -0.36 0.04 10.80
CA ALA A 210 0.95 0.33 11.39
C ALA A 210 1.00 0.13 12.91
N SER A 211 -0.11 0.36 13.63
CA SER A 211 -0.20 0.16 15.08
C SER A 211 -0.35 -1.29 15.54
N GLY A 212 -0.51 -2.24 14.62
CA GLY A 212 -0.75 -3.66 14.92
C GLY A 212 -2.20 -4.01 15.27
N ARG A 213 -3.14 -3.08 15.18
CA ARG A 213 -4.57 -3.38 15.42
C ARG A 213 -5.11 -4.44 14.47
N MET A 214 -4.67 -4.42 13.21
CA MET A 214 -5.10 -5.38 12.21
C MET A 214 -4.63 -6.79 12.56
N LYS A 215 -3.39 -6.94 13.03
CA LYS A 215 -2.88 -8.22 13.49
C LYS A 215 -3.77 -8.84 14.57
N ILE A 216 -4.10 -8.06 15.60
CA ILE A 216 -4.94 -8.54 16.71
C ILE A 216 -6.29 -9.05 16.20
N MET A 217 -6.92 -8.33 15.29
CA MET A 217 -8.19 -8.70 14.70
C MET A 217 -8.07 -9.96 13.82
N TYR A 218 -7.06 -10.03 12.94
CA TYR A 218 -6.83 -11.20 12.09
C TYR A 218 -6.45 -12.45 12.90
N ASP A 219 -5.63 -12.29 13.95
CA ASP A 219 -5.27 -13.39 14.84
C ASP A 219 -6.51 -13.91 15.61
N ASP A 220 -7.43 -13.03 16.00
CA ASP A 220 -8.70 -13.43 16.64
C ASP A 220 -9.60 -14.20 15.65
N TRP A 221 -9.77 -13.72 14.43
CA TRP A 221 -10.52 -14.45 13.39
C TRP A 221 -9.91 -15.81 13.08
N ARG A 222 -8.57 -15.86 12.93
CA ARG A 222 -7.86 -17.11 12.71
C ARG A 222 -8.09 -18.09 13.87
N LYS A 223 -8.03 -17.59 15.09
CA LYS A 223 -8.32 -18.39 16.28
C LYS A 223 -9.73 -18.96 16.25
N GLN A 224 -10.75 -18.16 15.95
CA GLN A 224 -12.14 -18.62 15.87
C GLN A 224 -12.31 -19.73 14.81
N ILE A 225 -11.63 -19.62 13.67
CA ILE A 225 -11.64 -20.66 12.63
C ILE A 225 -10.96 -21.92 13.14
N VAL A 226 -9.76 -21.81 13.73
CA VAL A 226 -8.99 -22.94 14.26
C VAL A 226 -9.76 -23.66 15.41
N ASP A 227 -10.38 -22.90 16.31
CA ASP A 227 -11.21 -23.47 17.37
C ASP A 227 -12.41 -24.24 16.80
N THR A 228 -13.01 -23.75 15.71
CA THR A 228 -14.10 -24.45 15.01
C THR A 228 -13.60 -25.71 14.29
N MET A 229 -12.43 -25.64 13.64
CA MET A 229 -11.78 -26.82 13.05
C MET A 229 -11.49 -27.90 14.10
N ALA A 230 -10.99 -27.50 15.28
CA ALA A 230 -10.71 -28.45 16.37
C ALA A 230 -11.98 -29.20 16.82
N LEU A 231 -13.12 -28.49 16.91
CA LEU A 231 -14.41 -29.12 17.22
C LEU A 231 -14.85 -30.13 16.14
N LEU A 232 -14.68 -29.78 14.87
CA LEU A 232 -15.02 -30.66 13.75
C LEU A 232 -14.07 -31.86 13.65
N THR A 233 -12.78 -31.66 13.92
CA THR A 233 -11.80 -32.76 13.97
C THR A 233 -12.13 -33.74 15.09
N ALA A 234 -12.53 -33.23 16.27
CA ALA A 234 -13.00 -34.08 17.34
C ALA A 234 -14.24 -34.92 16.98
N LEU A 235 -15.17 -34.34 16.19
CA LEU A 235 -16.29 -35.10 15.65
C LEU A 235 -15.84 -36.23 14.71
N ILE A 236 -14.80 -36.03 13.90
CA ILE A 236 -14.25 -37.07 13.02
C ILE A 236 -13.63 -38.19 13.84
N ASP A 237 -12.81 -37.83 14.83
CA ASP A 237 -12.05 -38.81 15.62
C ASP A 237 -12.92 -39.65 16.57
N PHE A 238 -14.03 -39.07 17.08
CA PHE A 238 -14.93 -39.71 18.03
C PHE A 238 -16.31 -40.07 17.45
N SER A 239 -16.45 -40.09 16.11
CA SER A 239 -17.72 -40.36 15.43
C SER A 239 -18.27 -41.77 15.70
N GLU A 240 -17.41 -42.74 16.04
CA GLU A 240 -17.82 -44.11 16.32
C GLU A 240 -18.50 -44.28 17.70
N ASP A 241 -18.22 -43.36 18.66
CA ASP A 241 -18.72 -43.43 20.05
C ASP A 241 -19.80 -42.35 20.34
N SER A 242 -20.07 -41.40 19.44
CA SER A 242 -20.99 -40.28 19.68
C SER A 242 -22.37 -40.52 19.12
N ASP A 243 -23.42 -40.13 19.88
CA ASP A 243 -24.79 -40.07 19.38
C ASP A 243 -24.91 -39.16 18.16
N ILE A 244 -25.47 -39.65 17.07
CA ILE A 244 -25.68 -38.92 15.79
C ILE A 244 -26.36 -37.56 16.01
N THR A 245 -27.23 -37.44 17.01
CA THR A 245 -27.93 -36.20 17.37
C THR A 245 -26.96 -35.15 17.88
N SER A 246 -25.94 -35.51 18.67
CA SER A 246 -24.94 -34.57 19.21
C SER A 246 -23.96 -34.09 18.13
N ALA A 247 -23.63 -34.94 17.15
CA ALA A 247 -22.78 -34.57 16.02
C ALA A 247 -23.42 -33.49 15.14
N LYS A 248 -24.70 -33.67 14.82
CA LYS A 248 -25.48 -32.69 14.04
C LYS A 248 -25.64 -31.36 14.75
N GLU A 249 -25.88 -31.38 16.07
CA GLU A 249 -25.97 -30.15 16.85
C GLU A 249 -24.64 -29.36 16.87
N LEU A 250 -23.50 -30.05 17.06
CA LEU A 250 -22.19 -29.42 17.04
C LEU A 250 -21.82 -28.87 15.65
N PHE A 251 -22.16 -29.58 14.58
CA PHE A 251 -21.97 -29.11 13.21
C PHE A 251 -22.80 -27.84 12.96
N ASN A 252 -24.08 -27.82 13.35
CA ASN A 252 -24.94 -26.66 13.21
C ASN A 252 -24.49 -25.46 14.05
N GLN A 253 -23.98 -25.70 15.27
CA GLN A 253 -23.38 -24.64 16.10
C GLN A 253 -22.13 -24.05 15.42
N SER A 254 -21.29 -24.90 14.80
CA SER A 254 -20.12 -24.48 14.04
C SER A 254 -20.51 -23.63 12.84
N ARG A 255 -21.55 -24.02 12.11
CA ARG A 255 -22.11 -23.22 10.99
C ARG A 255 -22.61 -21.85 11.47
N GLY A 256 -23.28 -21.78 12.61
CA GLY A 256 -23.73 -20.53 13.21
C GLY A 256 -22.57 -19.57 13.54
N LYS A 257 -21.47 -20.10 14.12
CA LYS A 257 -20.26 -19.34 14.44
C LYS A 257 -19.58 -18.83 13.17
N VAL A 258 -19.39 -19.71 12.17
CA VAL A 258 -18.75 -19.36 10.90
C VAL A 258 -19.57 -18.33 10.13
N ASN A 259 -20.90 -18.45 10.10
CA ASN A 259 -21.76 -17.48 9.42
C ASN A 259 -21.65 -16.08 10.06
N LYS A 260 -21.59 -15.99 11.38
CA LYS A 260 -21.35 -14.73 12.10
C LYS A 260 -19.99 -14.13 11.73
N LEU A 261 -18.93 -14.94 11.79
CA LEU A 261 -17.58 -14.52 11.43
C LEU A 261 -17.48 -14.06 9.98
N LEU A 262 -18.14 -14.78 9.05
CA LEU A 262 -18.21 -14.37 7.64
C LEU A 262 -18.86 -13.01 7.48
N GLY A 263 -19.91 -12.71 8.25
CA GLY A 263 -20.53 -11.39 8.28
C GLY A 263 -19.54 -10.29 8.69
N GLU A 264 -18.82 -10.49 9.80
CA GLU A 264 -17.82 -9.55 10.29
C GLU A 264 -16.70 -9.32 9.27
N ILE A 265 -16.19 -10.40 8.63
CA ILE A 265 -15.14 -10.31 7.60
C ILE A 265 -15.63 -9.58 6.35
N LYS A 266 -16.87 -9.85 5.89
CA LYS A 266 -17.45 -9.15 4.74
C LYS A 266 -17.64 -7.65 5.01
N ASP A 267 -18.06 -7.28 6.21
CA ASP A 267 -18.20 -5.87 6.57
C ASP A 267 -16.83 -5.18 6.64
N HIS A 268 -15.84 -5.83 7.21
CA HIS A 268 -14.47 -5.33 7.18
C HIS A 268 -13.92 -5.19 5.75
N TYR A 269 -14.19 -6.16 4.87
CA TYR A 269 -13.79 -6.09 3.46
C TYR A 269 -14.41 -4.89 2.74
N LYS A 270 -15.69 -4.56 3.02
CA LYS A 270 -16.34 -3.35 2.47
C LYS A 270 -15.62 -2.08 2.90
N VAL A 271 -15.22 -1.98 4.20
CA VAL A 271 -14.46 -0.83 4.71
C VAL A 271 -13.12 -0.69 3.99
N ILE A 272 -12.37 -1.78 3.87
CA ILE A 272 -11.08 -1.80 3.16
C ILE A 272 -11.25 -1.36 1.69
N LYS A 273 -12.26 -1.89 1.00
CA LYS A 273 -12.53 -1.57 -0.41
C LYS A 273 -12.83 -0.08 -0.61
N ARG A 274 -13.58 0.53 0.30
CA ARG A 274 -13.83 1.99 0.27
C ARG A 274 -12.57 2.80 0.54
N SER A 275 -11.74 2.35 1.48
CA SER A 275 -10.47 3.02 1.81
C SER A 275 -9.43 2.96 0.68
N GLU A 276 -9.62 2.12 -0.32
CA GLU A 276 -8.74 2.06 -1.50
C GLU A 276 -8.68 3.39 -2.25
N LEU A 277 -9.82 4.09 -2.33
CA LEU A 277 -9.90 5.42 -2.96
C LEU A 277 -9.03 6.46 -2.23
N LEU A 278 -8.80 6.28 -0.92
CA LEU A 278 -7.89 7.17 -0.17
C LEU A 278 -6.43 6.97 -0.58
N VAL A 279 -6.02 5.73 -0.84
CA VAL A 279 -4.64 5.39 -1.21
C VAL A 279 -4.38 5.73 -2.68
N SER A 280 -5.24 5.28 -3.59
CA SER A 280 -5.10 5.53 -5.03
C SER A 280 -5.36 6.99 -5.41
N GLY A 281 -6.12 7.71 -4.59
CA GLY A 281 -6.67 9.03 -4.90
C GLY A 281 -8.00 8.93 -5.65
N ILE A 282 -8.90 9.87 -5.34
CA ILE A 282 -10.22 10.00 -5.97
C ILE A 282 -10.04 10.66 -7.34
N ARG A 283 -10.49 10.00 -8.39
CA ARG A 283 -10.38 10.52 -9.76
C ARG A 283 -11.51 11.51 -10.06
N LEU A 284 -11.12 12.77 -10.24
CA LEU A 284 -11.99 13.89 -10.57
C LEU A 284 -11.72 14.37 -11.99
N ASP A 285 -12.73 14.29 -12.86
CA ASP A 285 -12.66 14.81 -14.22
C ASP A 285 -13.57 16.02 -14.41
N PHE A 286 -13.17 16.91 -15.32
CA PHE A 286 -13.90 18.13 -15.66
C PHE A 286 -14.62 17.99 -16.99
N LEU A 287 -15.95 18.14 -16.99
CA LEU A 287 -16.80 18.19 -18.16
C LEU A 287 -17.32 19.62 -18.39
N GLY A 288 -17.52 20.05 -19.62
CA GLY A 288 -18.17 21.32 -19.95
C GLY A 288 -17.64 21.94 -21.24
N PRO A 289 -18.36 22.91 -21.81
CA PRO A 289 -18.03 23.51 -23.06
C PRO A 289 -16.71 24.33 -23.00
N PRO A 290 -16.13 24.69 -24.14
CA PRO A 290 -15.02 25.63 -24.16
C PRO A 290 -15.39 26.95 -23.46
N ASN A 291 -14.42 27.58 -22.81
CA ASN A 291 -14.59 28.83 -22.04
C ASN A 291 -15.61 28.81 -20.89
N ALA A 292 -16.02 27.63 -20.43
CA ALA A 292 -16.85 27.49 -19.22
C ALA A 292 -16.11 27.87 -17.91
N GLY A 293 -14.79 27.98 -17.95
CA GLY A 293 -13.96 28.33 -16.80
C GLY A 293 -13.26 27.15 -16.13
N LYS A 294 -13.18 25.98 -16.80
CA LYS A 294 -12.55 24.76 -16.25
C LYS A 294 -11.13 24.99 -15.73
N SER A 295 -10.25 25.56 -16.56
CA SER A 295 -8.86 25.84 -16.18
C SER A 295 -8.75 26.88 -15.06
N TYR A 296 -9.67 27.84 -15.04
CA TYR A 296 -9.68 28.87 -14.00
C TYR A 296 -10.12 28.28 -12.65
N LEU A 297 -11.16 27.47 -12.67
CA LEU A 297 -11.62 26.76 -11.47
C LEU A 297 -10.54 25.83 -10.93
N LEU A 298 -9.88 25.08 -11.82
CA LEU A 298 -8.76 24.22 -11.42
C LEU A 298 -7.65 25.00 -10.72
N ASN A 299 -7.24 26.14 -11.31
CA ASN A 299 -6.19 26.97 -10.70
C ASN A 299 -6.63 27.50 -9.33
N ARG A 300 -7.90 27.86 -9.16
CA ARG A 300 -8.43 28.30 -7.85
C ARG A 300 -8.45 27.18 -6.82
N LEU A 301 -8.78 25.96 -7.23
CA LEU A 301 -8.70 24.78 -6.34
C LEU A 301 -7.23 24.49 -5.97
N ALA A 302 -6.32 24.59 -6.92
CA ALA A 302 -4.89 24.36 -6.69
C ALA A 302 -4.20 25.45 -5.85
N GLU A 303 -4.68 26.71 -5.92
CA GLU A 303 -4.16 27.81 -5.11
C GLU A 303 -4.60 27.71 -3.62
N ARG A 304 -5.77 27.12 -3.36
CA ARG A 304 -6.31 26.97 -1.99
C ARG A 304 -5.71 25.76 -1.28
N ASP A 305 -5.57 24.66 -2.02
CA ASP A 305 -5.09 23.38 -1.50
C ASP A 305 -3.77 23.10 -2.22
N ALA A 306 -2.70 22.85 -1.47
CA ALA A 306 -1.36 22.68 -2.02
C ALA A 306 -1.34 21.57 -3.08
N ALA A 307 -0.99 21.93 -4.33
CA ALA A 307 -0.84 20.95 -5.38
C ALA A 307 0.29 19.97 -5.04
N ILE A 308 -0.05 18.71 -4.89
CA ILE A 308 0.94 17.64 -4.72
C ILE A 308 1.45 17.33 -6.13
N VAL A 309 2.60 17.90 -6.47
CA VAL A 309 3.30 17.51 -7.69
C VAL A 309 4.14 16.29 -7.37
N SER A 310 3.63 15.12 -7.63
CA SER A 310 4.43 13.91 -7.57
C SER A 310 5.30 13.84 -8.83
N ASP A 311 6.49 14.43 -8.75
CA ASP A 311 7.57 14.17 -9.70
C ASP A 311 8.14 12.77 -9.38
N VAL A 312 7.53 11.71 -9.89
CA VAL A 312 8.18 10.39 -9.92
C VAL A 312 9.17 10.40 -11.09
N PRO A 313 10.48 10.48 -10.83
CA PRO A 313 11.48 10.43 -11.90
C PRO A 313 11.48 9.02 -12.49
N GLY A 314 11.02 8.86 -13.72
CA GLY A 314 11.19 7.60 -14.46
C GLY A 314 10.07 7.20 -15.41
N THR A 315 8.91 7.84 -15.40
CA THR A 315 7.78 7.51 -16.28
C THR A 315 7.62 8.55 -17.39
N THR A 316 8.57 8.62 -18.32
CA THR A 316 8.62 9.64 -19.38
C THR A 316 7.68 9.37 -20.57
N ARG A 317 6.69 8.47 -20.46
CA ARG A 317 5.73 8.16 -21.54
C ARG A 317 4.26 8.12 -21.13
N ASP A 318 3.94 8.22 -19.84
CA ASP A 318 2.54 8.22 -19.40
C ASP A 318 2.04 9.64 -19.13
N VAL A 319 0.75 9.84 -19.33
CA VAL A 319 0.02 11.09 -19.08
C VAL A 319 0.36 11.55 -17.67
N LEU A 320 0.93 12.76 -17.54
CA LEU A 320 1.23 13.35 -16.24
C LEU A 320 -0.09 13.62 -15.52
N GLU A 321 -0.48 12.70 -14.63
CA GLU A 321 -1.61 12.90 -13.73
C GLU A 321 -1.22 13.99 -12.72
N LEU A 322 -2.06 14.98 -12.54
CA LEU A 322 -1.89 16.01 -11.52
C LEU A 322 -2.66 15.58 -10.29
N SER A 323 -1.96 15.38 -9.18
CA SER A 323 -2.59 15.12 -7.89
C SER A 323 -2.65 16.40 -7.07
N MET A 324 -3.74 16.59 -6.31
CA MET A 324 -3.90 17.69 -5.35
C MET A 324 -4.52 17.17 -4.06
N ASP A 325 -4.25 17.88 -2.96
CA ASP A 325 -4.93 17.68 -1.69
C ASP A 325 -6.17 18.59 -1.63
N ILE A 326 -7.36 18.04 -1.61
CA ILE A 326 -8.58 18.80 -1.34
C ILE A 326 -9.08 18.44 0.07
N SER A 327 -8.84 19.34 1.01
CA SER A 327 -9.27 19.20 2.42
C SER A 327 -8.84 17.86 3.04
N GLY A 328 -7.63 17.42 2.77
CA GLY A 328 -7.06 16.17 3.30
C GLY A 328 -7.30 14.93 2.44
N TYR A 329 -7.99 15.03 1.30
CA TYR A 329 -8.21 13.94 0.34
C TYR A 329 -7.31 14.09 -0.87
N LYS A 330 -6.63 12.99 -1.24
CA LYS A 330 -5.88 12.94 -2.50
C LYS A 330 -6.86 12.87 -3.67
N VAL A 331 -6.82 13.87 -4.53
CA VAL A 331 -7.63 13.94 -5.75
C VAL A 331 -6.71 13.88 -6.95
N VAL A 332 -6.96 12.93 -7.84
CA VAL A 332 -6.23 12.76 -9.10
C VAL A 332 -7.06 13.36 -10.24
N LEU A 333 -6.50 14.35 -10.89
CA LEU A 333 -7.16 15.04 -12.00
C LEU A 333 -6.86 14.35 -13.33
N GLY A 334 -7.90 14.03 -14.07
CA GLY A 334 -7.76 13.55 -15.45
C GLY A 334 -7.29 14.66 -16.39
N ASP A 335 -6.35 14.32 -17.27
CA ASP A 335 -5.76 15.10 -18.39
C ASP A 335 -5.54 16.61 -18.18
N THR A 336 -4.39 16.92 -17.66
CA THR A 336 -3.90 18.30 -17.57
C THR A 336 -3.29 18.82 -18.91
N ALA A 337 -3.20 18.00 -19.96
CA ALA A 337 -2.58 18.40 -21.23
C ALA A 337 -3.35 19.54 -21.93
N GLY A 338 -4.69 19.53 -21.84
CA GLY A 338 -5.52 20.65 -22.30
C GLY A 338 -5.44 21.89 -21.40
N LEU A 339 -4.96 21.76 -20.16
CA LEU A 339 -4.89 22.82 -19.16
C LEU A 339 -3.53 23.54 -19.14
N ARG A 340 -2.43 22.87 -19.58
CA ARG A 340 -1.07 23.44 -19.62
C ARG A 340 -0.82 24.44 -20.74
N SER A 341 -1.69 24.52 -21.74
CA SER A 341 -1.54 25.51 -22.85
C SER A 341 -1.63 26.97 -22.41
N VAL A 342 -2.13 27.23 -21.19
CA VAL A 342 -2.32 28.59 -20.66
C VAL A 342 -1.07 29.11 -19.91
N SER A 343 -0.18 28.27 -19.44
CA SER A 343 1.01 28.68 -18.65
C SER A 343 2.26 29.02 -19.49
N ARG A 344 2.28 28.76 -20.80
CA ARG A 344 3.36 29.19 -21.67
C ARG A 344 2.95 30.43 -22.48
N LYS A 345 3.15 31.61 -21.90
CA LYS A 345 3.33 32.84 -22.67
C LYS A 345 4.61 32.70 -23.49
N GLY A 346 4.49 32.32 -24.75
CA GLY A 346 5.59 32.23 -25.68
C GLY A 346 5.11 31.65 -26.99
N GLY A 347 4.74 32.53 -27.91
CA GLY A 347 4.09 32.25 -29.18
C GLY A 347 4.73 31.15 -30.02
N LEU A 348 3.88 30.33 -30.58
CA LEU A 348 4.02 29.76 -31.89
C LEU A 348 2.60 29.54 -32.44
N VAL A 349 2.20 30.49 -33.27
CA VAL A 349 1.05 30.36 -34.15
C VAL A 349 1.42 29.30 -35.18
N VAL A 350 0.81 28.12 -35.09
CA VAL A 350 0.85 27.15 -36.19
C VAL A 350 -0.31 27.51 -37.13
N LYS A 351 0.07 27.95 -38.32
CA LYS A 351 -0.82 28.21 -39.43
C LYS A 351 -1.48 26.91 -39.91
N GLU A 352 -2.71 27.11 -40.31
CA GLU A 352 -3.63 26.22 -41.00
C GLU A 352 -2.97 25.36 -42.09
N SER A 353 -3.26 24.03 -42.06
CA SER A 353 -3.52 23.27 -43.28
C SER A 353 -4.04 21.86 -42.95
N THR A 354 -5.13 21.50 -43.59
CA THR A 354 -5.80 20.22 -43.81
C THR A 354 -6.85 19.77 -42.78
N ASP A 355 -8.11 19.94 -43.17
CA ASP A 355 -9.34 19.57 -42.42
C ASP A 355 -9.41 18.11 -41.99
N ASP A 356 -8.83 17.17 -42.71
CA ASP A 356 -8.87 15.73 -42.38
C ASP A 356 -8.00 15.31 -41.18
N LEU A 357 -6.90 16.03 -40.95
CA LEU A 357 -6.01 15.71 -39.82
C LEU A 357 -6.58 16.23 -38.50
N ASN A 358 -7.17 17.42 -38.54
CA ASN A 358 -7.84 18.06 -37.42
C ASN A 358 -9.06 17.22 -36.96
N TYR A 359 -9.86 16.73 -37.91
CA TYR A 359 -11.01 15.86 -37.59
C TYR A 359 -10.61 14.51 -36.94
N LYS A 360 -9.51 13.88 -37.38
CA LYS A 360 -8.99 12.67 -36.76
C LYS A 360 -8.43 12.91 -35.36
N ILE A 361 -7.74 14.04 -35.14
CA ILE A 361 -7.23 14.45 -33.84
C ILE A 361 -8.37 14.74 -32.87
N GLU A 362 -9.43 15.39 -33.34
CA GLU A 362 -10.61 15.70 -32.55
C GLU A 362 -11.41 14.46 -32.18
N LEU A 363 -11.61 13.52 -33.12
CA LEU A 363 -12.22 12.21 -32.85
C LEU A 363 -11.43 11.37 -31.86
N GLU A 364 -10.12 11.37 -31.94
CA GLU A 364 -9.27 10.64 -30.98
C GLU A 364 -9.28 11.32 -29.62
N GLY A 365 -9.32 12.65 -29.56
CA GLY A 365 -9.53 13.44 -28.35
C GLY A 365 -10.87 13.12 -27.67
N MET A 366 -11.94 13.04 -28.43
CA MET A 366 -13.27 12.65 -27.91
C MET A 366 -13.30 11.20 -27.40
N LYS A 367 -12.67 10.26 -28.10
CA LYS A 367 -12.57 8.87 -27.62
C LYS A 367 -11.78 8.76 -26.32
N ARG A 368 -10.67 9.48 -26.21
CA ARG A 368 -9.86 9.53 -24.98
C ARG A 368 -10.62 10.18 -23.83
N ALA A 369 -11.40 11.23 -24.08
CA ALA A 369 -12.28 11.86 -23.10
C ALA A 369 -13.35 10.88 -22.60
N LYS A 370 -14.05 10.16 -23.50
CA LYS A 370 -15.05 9.15 -23.12
C LYS A 370 -14.46 8.00 -22.31
N GLN A 371 -13.26 7.57 -22.64
CA GLN A 371 -12.60 6.48 -21.89
C GLN A 371 -12.16 6.95 -20.49
N ARG A 372 -11.78 8.21 -20.32
CA ARG A 372 -11.43 8.82 -19.03
C ARG A 372 -12.64 8.94 -18.10
N PHE A 373 -13.74 9.46 -18.59
CA PHE A 373 -14.96 9.58 -17.80
C PHE A 373 -15.47 8.22 -17.29
N LYS A 374 -15.19 7.12 -18.01
CA LYS A 374 -15.48 5.77 -17.52
C LYS A 374 -14.66 5.40 -16.27
N ASN A 375 -13.45 5.94 -16.18
CA ASN A 375 -12.51 5.64 -15.09
C ASN A 375 -12.57 6.69 -13.96
N SER A 376 -13.30 7.80 -14.13
CA SER A 376 -13.48 8.80 -13.08
C SER A 376 -14.44 8.31 -11.99
N ASP A 377 -14.18 8.74 -10.76
CA ASP A 377 -15.05 8.49 -9.62
C ASP A 377 -16.12 9.58 -9.50
N ILE A 378 -15.72 10.82 -9.79
CA ILE A 378 -16.61 11.98 -9.82
C ILE A 378 -16.35 12.78 -11.09
N VAL A 379 -17.42 13.27 -11.71
CA VAL A 379 -17.36 14.21 -12.84
C VAL A 379 -17.92 15.56 -12.41
N LEU A 380 -17.08 16.60 -12.47
CA LEU A 380 -17.49 17.97 -12.21
C LEU A 380 -17.86 18.65 -13.55
N CYS A 381 -19.16 18.79 -13.78
CA CYS A 381 -19.68 19.46 -14.98
C CYS A 381 -19.72 20.98 -14.74
N ILE A 382 -18.97 21.75 -15.54
CA ILE A 382 -18.89 23.20 -15.43
C ILE A 382 -19.65 23.82 -16.60
N LEU A 383 -20.73 24.55 -16.29
CA LEU A 383 -21.57 25.22 -17.26
C LEU A 383 -21.54 26.74 -17.01
N PRO A 384 -21.31 27.56 -18.05
CA PRO A 384 -21.33 29.00 -17.86
C PRO A 384 -22.78 29.50 -17.78
N LEU A 385 -23.07 30.32 -16.78
CA LEU A 385 -24.30 31.10 -16.74
C LEU A 385 -24.26 32.20 -17.79
N SER A 386 -25.38 32.42 -18.50
CA SER A 386 -25.56 33.55 -19.44
C SER A 386 -26.17 34.74 -18.73
N GLN A 387 -26.14 35.92 -19.40
CA GLN A 387 -26.80 37.14 -18.90
C GLN A 387 -28.33 36.96 -18.79
N ASP A 388 -28.92 36.06 -19.58
CA ASP A 388 -30.30 35.63 -19.44
C ASP A 388 -30.34 34.19 -18.92
N PRO A 389 -30.31 33.98 -17.58
CA PRO A 389 -30.26 32.66 -16.98
C PRO A 389 -31.59 31.91 -17.02
N THR A 390 -32.67 32.55 -17.50
CA THR A 390 -34.00 31.89 -17.63
C THR A 390 -34.01 30.89 -18.78
N SER A 391 -33.11 31.03 -19.76
CA SER A 391 -32.93 30.06 -20.85
C SER A 391 -31.78 29.11 -20.55
N VAL A 392 -32.09 27.83 -20.25
CA VAL A 392 -31.08 26.79 -20.08
C VAL A 392 -30.44 26.48 -21.42
N SER A 393 -29.23 27.00 -21.66
CA SER A 393 -28.46 26.76 -22.87
C SER A 393 -27.32 25.77 -22.59
N ILE A 394 -27.52 24.52 -22.98
CA ILE A 394 -26.52 23.45 -22.83
C ILE A 394 -26.24 22.89 -24.22
N SER A 395 -24.98 22.72 -24.60
CA SER A 395 -24.65 22.09 -25.87
C SER A 395 -25.15 20.64 -25.92
N PRO A 396 -25.65 20.20 -27.10
CA PRO A 396 -26.15 18.81 -27.25
C PRO A 396 -25.10 17.76 -26.89
N ASP A 397 -23.82 18.05 -27.16
CA ASP A 397 -22.70 17.14 -26.85
C ASP A 397 -22.53 16.93 -25.34
N VAL A 398 -22.59 18.01 -24.55
CA VAL A 398 -22.50 17.92 -23.07
C VAL A 398 -23.71 17.19 -22.49
N LEU A 399 -24.91 17.41 -23.05
CA LEU A 399 -26.10 16.68 -22.65
C LEU A 399 -25.99 15.17 -22.93
N ALA A 400 -25.44 14.81 -24.09
CA ALA A 400 -25.23 13.41 -24.46
C ALA A 400 -24.21 12.75 -23.52
N GLU A 401 -23.11 13.44 -23.20
CA GLU A 401 -22.09 12.94 -22.27
C GLU A 401 -22.63 12.76 -20.83
N ILE A 402 -23.43 13.71 -20.33
CA ILE A 402 -24.08 13.59 -19.02
C ILE A 402 -24.99 12.36 -18.96
N LYS A 403 -25.77 12.11 -20.02
CA LYS A 403 -26.64 10.91 -20.09
C LYS A 403 -25.82 9.63 -20.14
N ASP A 404 -24.72 9.59 -20.90
CA ASP A 404 -23.81 8.45 -20.95
C ASP A 404 -23.21 8.17 -19.55
N LEU A 405 -22.85 9.21 -18.79
CA LEU A 405 -22.34 9.11 -17.43
C LEU A 405 -23.37 8.62 -16.41
N GLN A 406 -24.62 9.09 -16.54
CA GLN A 406 -25.74 8.61 -15.71
C GLN A 406 -26.01 7.13 -15.95
N ASN A 407 -25.98 6.68 -17.20
CA ASN A 407 -26.12 5.26 -17.54
C ASN A 407 -24.99 4.37 -16.95
N LEU A 408 -23.84 4.97 -16.65
CA LEU A 408 -22.70 4.31 -16.02
C LEU A 408 -22.69 4.45 -14.48
N ASP A 409 -23.77 4.99 -13.89
CA ASP A 409 -23.92 5.25 -12.44
C ASP A 409 -22.79 6.11 -11.86
N LYS A 410 -22.29 7.09 -12.67
CA LYS A 410 -21.23 8.01 -12.26
C LYS A 410 -21.77 9.16 -11.43
N ARG A 411 -21.01 9.57 -10.40
CA ARG A 411 -21.37 10.73 -9.59
C ARG A 411 -21.11 12.01 -10.38
N ILE A 412 -22.13 12.83 -10.56
CA ILE A 412 -22.04 14.09 -11.32
C ILE A 412 -22.37 15.25 -10.38
N ILE A 413 -21.48 16.23 -10.32
CA ILE A 413 -21.68 17.52 -9.65
C ILE A 413 -21.67 18.60 -10.71
N VAL A 414 -22.61 19.54 -10.64
CA VAL A 414 -22.73 20.63 -11.62
C VAL A 414 -22.34 21.95 -10.97
N ALA A 415 -21.36 22.63 -11.53
CA ALA A 415 -20.97 23.99 -11.18
C ALA A 415 -21.45 24.97 -12.25
N LEU A 416 -22.45 25.77 -11.93
CA LEU A 416 -22.91 26.88 -12.77
C LEU A 416 -21.98 28.07 -12.53
N ASN A 417 -21.01 28.24 -13.43
CA ASN A 417 -19.94 29.26 -13.31
C ASN A 417 -20.37 30.59 -13.93
N LYS A 418 -19.67 31.66 -13.57
CA LYS A 418 -19.89 33.06 -13.96
C LYS A 418 -21.18 33.66 -13.35
N GLU A 419 -21.44 33.29 -12.09
CA GLU A 419 -22.54 33.88 -11.32
C GLU A 419 -22.47 35.42 -11.27
N ASP A 420 -21.27 35.98 -11.35
CA ASP A 420 -21.00 37.43 -11.40
C ASP A 420 -21.63 38.14 -12.59
N LEU A 421 -22.05 37.42 -13.62
CA LEU A 421 -22.72 37.98 -14.80
C LEU A 421 -24.24 38.01 -14.68
N VAL A 422 -24.80 37.38 -13.67
CA VAL A 422 -26.26 37.24 -13.45
C VAL A 422 -26.78 38.45 -12.68
N ASP A 423 -27.87 39.03 -13.15
CA ASP A 423 -28.52 40.15 -12.46
C ASP A 423 -29.02 39.70 -11.08
N SER A 424 -28.83 40.57 -10.09
CA SER A 424 -29.29 40.34 -8.69
C SER A 424 -30.81 40.15 -8.54
N ALA A 425 -31.59 40.54 -9.57
CA ALA A 425 -33.04 40.32 -9.60
C ALA A 425 -33.45 38.88 -9.92
N VAL A 426 -32.53 38.04 -10.38
CA VAL A 426 -32.82 36.66 -10.78
C VAL A 426 -32.65 35.73 -9.60
N SER A 427 -33.66 34.88 -9.37
CA SER A 427 -33.58 33.82 -8.38
C SER A 427 -32.66 32.70 -8.83
N LEU A 428 -31.47 32.61 -8.24
CA LEU A 428 -30.53 31.52 -8.51
C LEU A 428 -31.11 30.14 -8.19
N GLU A 429 -32.04 30.06 -7.24
CA GLU A 429 -32.70 28.81 -6.87
C GLU A 429 -33.64 28.29 -7.99
N ASP A 430 -34.31 29.19 -8.71
CA ASP A 430 -35.14 28.83 -9.87
C ASP A 430 -34.27 28.40 -11.05
N VAL A 431 -33.12 29.05 -11.24
CA VAL A 431 -32.11 28.65 -12.23
C VAL A 431 -31.59 27.25 -11.96
N LYS A 432 -31.17 26.95 -10.72
CA LYS A 432 -30.72 25.62 -10.32
C LYS A 432 -31.83 24.57 -10.56
N ALA A 433 -33.08 24.90 -10.26
CA ALA A 433 -34.21 23.99 -10.50
C ALA A 433 -34.41 23.70 -12.00
N ALA A 434 -34.27 24.70 -12.86
CA ALA A 434 -34.38 24.53 -14.31
C ALA A 434 -33.25 23.66 -14.86
N TYR A 435 -32.00 23.84 -14.41
CA TYR A 435 -30.88 22.97 -14.77
C TYR A 435 -31.06 21.55 -14.23
N ALA A 436 -31.55 21.39 -12.98
CA ALA A 436 -31.82 20.08 -12.38
C ALA A 436 -32.81 19.27 -13.22
N ASN A 437 -33.90 19.89 -13.65
CA ASN A 437 -34.91 19.26 -14.49
C ASN A 437 -34.35 18.89 -15.89
N THR A 438 -33.54 19.78 -16.49
CA THR A 438 -32.97 19.55 -17.82
C THR A 438 -31.91 18.45 -17.83
N LEU A 439 -31.04 18.44 -16.80
CA LEU A 439 -29.93 17.50 -16.68
C LEU A 439 -30.31 16.19 -15.98
N GLN A 440 -31.46 16.14 -15.35
CA GLN A 440 -31.90 15.02 -14.49
C GLN A 440 -30.89 14.72 -13.38
N VAL A 441 -30.33 15.77 -12.76
CA VAL A 441 -29.38 15.71 -11.65
C VAL A 441 -30.06 16.27 -10.41
N PRO A 442 -29.84 15.72 -9.20
CA PRO A 442 -30.40 16.27 -7.98
C PRO A 442 -30.03 17.75 -7.79
N LYS A 443 -31.00 18.57 -7.37
CA LYS A 443 -30.78 20.01 -7.18
C LYS A 443 -29.63 20.31 -6.21
N ASP A 444 -29.47 19.47 -5.20
CA ASP A 444 -28.41 19.58 -4.20
C ASP A 444 -26.99 19.33 -4.78
N ASP A 445 -26.90 18.71 -5.96
CA ASP A 445 -25.64 18.48 -6.67
C ASP A 445 -25.35 19.60 -7.70
N ILE A 446 -26.16 20.69 -7.70
CA ILE A 446 -25.99 21.86 -8.56
C ILE A 446 -25.63 23.09 -7.71
N LEU A 447 -24.47 23.66 -7.94
CA LEU A 447 -23.97 24.81 -7.23
C LEU A 447 -23.72 25.97 -8.20
N SER A 448 -23.98 27.20 -7.75
CA SER A 448 -23.59 28.40 -8.49
C SER A 448 -22.23 28.89 -7.94
N VAL A 449 -21.34 29.22 -8.87
CA VAL A 449 -19.99 29.68 -8.53
C VAL A 449 -19.57 30.84 -9.43
N SER A 450 -18.71 31.70 -8.90
CA SER A 450 -17.95 32.65 -9.71
C SER A 450 -16.47 32.45 -9.42
N CYS A 451 -15.76 31.93 -10.40
CA CYS A 451 -14.31 31.79 -10.30
C CYS A 451 -13.61 33.17 -10.21
N LEU A 452 -14.21 34.24 -10.75
CA LEU A 452 -13.67 35.60 -10.72
C LEU A 452 -13.74 36.23 -9.33
N THR A 453 -14.91 36.13 -8.67
CA THR A 453 -15.18 36.72 -7.34
C THR A 453 -14.98 35.75 -6.20
N GLU A 454 -14.67 34.48 -6.49
CA GLU A 454 -14.53 33.34 -5.55
C GLU A 454 -15.83 32.96 -4.80
N LYS A 455 -16.96 33.55 -5.16
CA LYS A 455 -18.26 33.24 -4.57
C LYS A 455 -18.66 31.80 -4.88
N GLY A 456 -19.17 31.05 -3.91
CA GLY A 456 -19.62 29.67 -4.06
C GLY A 456 -18.51 28.62 -4.19
N ILE A 457 -17.22 29.00 -4.29
CA ILE A 457 -16.10 28.03 -4.37
C ILE A 457 -15.98 27.24 -3.09
N THR A 458 -16.17 27.85 -1.92
CA THR A 458 -16.13 27.14 -0.64
C THR A 458 -17.23 26.10 -0.52
N ASP A 459 -18.44 26.43 -0.98
CA ASP A 459 -19.58 25.50 -0.98
C ASP A 459 -19.35 24.33 -1.94
N LEU A 460 -18.72 24.60 -3.10
CA LEU A 460 -18.31 23.57 -4.05
C LEU A 460 -17.29 22.61 -3.43
N VAL A 461 -16.27 23.13 -2.74
CA VAL A 461 -15.26 22.30 -2.04
C VAL A 461 -15.94 21.47 -0.96
N GLN A 462 -16.82 22.05 -0.14
CA GLN A 462 -17.56 21.31 0.88
C GLN A 462 -18.42 20.20 0.26
N LYS A 463 -19.06 20.46 -0.86
CA LYS A 463 -19.85 19.45 -1.60
C LYS A 463 -18.98 18.33 -2.12
N LEU A 464 -17.80 18.64 -2.67
CA LEU A 464 -16.82 17.63 -3.09
C LEU A 464 -16.37 16.77 -1.90
N VAL A 465 -15.98 17.41 -0.80
CA VAL A 465 -15.55 16.72 0.44
C VAL A 465 -16.65 15.79 0.97
N SER A 466 -17.89 16.26 1.06
CA SER A 466 -19.03 15.43 1.48
C SER A 466 -19.20 14.18 0.60
N ASN A 467 -18.98 14.32 -0.73
CA ASN A 467 -19.00 13.17 -1.63
C ASN A 467 -17.80 12.24 -1.41
N PHE A 468 -16.60 12.78 -1.18
CA PHE A 468 -15.41 11.99 -0.84
C PHE A 468 -15.62 11.18 0.45
N GLU A 469 -16.20 11.80 1.49
CA GLU A 469 -16.55 11.13 2.73
C GLU A 469 -17.52 9.97 2.50
N ASN A 470 -18.59 10.20 1.77
CA ASN A 470 -19.59 9.17 1.47
C ASN A 470 -19.02 7.98 0.68
N MET A 471 -18.00 8.23 -0.16
CA MET A 471 -17.33 7.20 -0.96
C MET A 471 -16.29 6.42 -0.17
N THR A 472 -15.63 7.05 0.81
CA THR A 472 -14.43 6.53 1.48
C THR A 472 -14.67 6.09 2.92
N ILE A 473 -15.67 6.66 3.61
CA ILE A 473 -15.98 6.38 5.01
C ILE A 473 -17.32 5.64 5.11
N ASP A 474 -17.36 4.61 5.92
CA ASP A 474 -18.63 3.97 6.29
C ASP A 474 -19.23 4.70 7.48
N THR A 475 -20.29 5.47 7.24
CA THR A 475 -21.02 6.19 8.29
C THR A 475 -21.74 5.27 9.28
N SER A 476 -21.89 3.98 8.95
CA SER A 476 -22.53 2.97 9.81
C SER A 476 -21.58 2.38 10.86
N SER A 477 -20.28 2.45 10.62
CA SER A 477 -19.24 2.01 11.55
C SER A 477 -18.52 3.24 12.12
N GLN A 478 -18.43 3.37 13.46
CA GLN A 478 -17.62 4.40 14.13
C GLN A 478 -16.11 4.24 13.81
N GLY A 479 -15.76 3.73 12.62
CA GLY A 479 -14.42 3.33 12.22
C GLY A 479 -13.70 4.39 11.42
N TYR A 480 -12.45 4.64 11.81
CA TYR A 480 -11.49 5.34 10.96
C TYR A 480 -11.26 4.54 9.66
N PRO A 481 -10.94 5.20 8.54
CA PRO A 481 -10.58 4.51 7.32
C PRO A 481 -9.40 3.55 7.58
N ILE A 482 -9.47 2.35 7.00
CA ILE A 482 -8.46 1.31 7.19
C ILE A 482 -7.78 1.07 5.85
N GLY A 483 -6.50 1.45 5.75
CA GLY A 483 -5.68 1.10 4.59
C GLY A 483 -5.39 -0.40 4.59
N ALA A 484 -5.48 -1.04 3.44
CA ALA A 484 -5.00 -2.39 3.22
C ALA A 484 -4.43 -2.53 1.81
N SER A 485 -3.39 -3.33 1.69
CA SER A 485 -2.75 -3.62 0.40
C SER A 485 -3.69 -4.42 -0.52
N GLN A 486 -3.42 -4.37 -1.84
CA GLN A 486 -4.15 -5.20 -2.80
C GLN A 486 -4.02 -6.68 -2.45
N ARG A 487 -2.82 -7.11 -2.05
CA ARG A 487 -2.56 -8.47 -1.57
C ARG A 487 -3.54 -8.89 -0.45
N THR A 488 -3.71 -8.07 0.56
CA THR A 488 -4.63 -8.34 1.67
C THR A 488 -6.06 -8.47 1.20
N LYS A 489 -6.52 -7.61 0.28
CA LYS A 489 -7.86 -7.69 -0.30
C LYS A 489 -8.09 -8.97 -1.08
N ASP A 490 -7.13 -9.32 -1.93
CA ASP A 490 -7.21 -10.53 -2.78
C ASP A 490 -7.26 -11.80 -1.92
N ILE A 491 -6.43 -11.89 -0.87
CA ILE A 491 -6.45 -13.02 0.05
C ILE A 491 -7.76 -13.08 0.85
N LEU A 492 -8.23 -11.95 1.37
CA LEU A 492 -9.51 -11.90 2.10
C LEU A 492 -10.67 -12.40 1.23
N GLN A 493 -10.75 -11.96 -0.03
CA GLN A 493 -11.86 -12.33 -0.93
C GLN A 493 -11.72 -13.76 -1.44
N ASN A 494 -10.54 -14.12 -1.95
CA ASN A 494 -10.36 -15.35 -2.73
C ASN A 494 -9.97 -16.56 -1.88
N GLU A 495 -9.47 -16.36 -0.65
CA GLU A 495 -9.11 -17.45 0.23
C GLU A 495 -9.99 -17.47 1.49
N VAL A 496 -10.09 -16.35 2.22
CA VAL A 496 -10.78 -16.35 3.52
C VAL A 496 -12.30 -16.42 3.34
N VAL A 497 -12.88 -15.49 2.57
CA VAL A 497 -14.33 -15.46 2.32
C VAL A 497 -14.76 -16.70 1.55
N ALA A 498 -14.00 -17.08 0.50
CA ALA A 498 -14.31 -18.24 -0.32
C ALA A 498 -14.30 -19.54 0.50
N GLY A 499 -13.30 -19.75 1.39
CA GLY A 499 -13.25 -20.92 2.24
C GLY A 499 -14.39 -20.97 3.27
N LEU A 500 -14.73 -19.81 3.90
CA LEU A 500 -15.86 -19.76 4.82
C LEU A 500 -17.20 -19.99 4.10
N GLU A 501 -17.39 -19.48 2.89
CA GLU A 501 -18.56 -19.74 2.05
C GLU A 501 -18.62 -21.21 1.60
N GLY A 502 -17.46 -21.79 1.22
CA GLY A 502 -17.32 -23.21 0.91
C GLY A 502 -17.76 -24.09 2.08
N PHE A 503 -17.29 -23.80 3.28
CA PHE A 503 -17.77 -24.48 4.51
C PHE A 503 -19.28 -24.37 4.69
N LEU A 504 -19.86 -23.19 4.52
CA LEU A 504 -21.29 -22.97 4.70
C LEU A 504 -22.15 -23.60 3.59
N ALA A 505 -21.58 -23.89 2.43
CA ALA A 505 -22.28 -24.59 1.34
C ALA A 505 -22.45 -26.09 1.60
N ILE A 506 -21.72 -26.66 2.57
CA ILE A 506 -21.81 -28.06 2.96
C ILE A 506 -22.93 -28.20 3.99
N ASP A 507 -24.01 -28.88 3.62
CA ASP A 507 -25.18 -29.06 4.48
C ASP A 507 -25.20 -30.42 5.20
N ASP A 508 -24.37 -31.38 4.75
CA ASP A 508 -24.33 -32.75 5.26
C ASP A 508 -23.21 -32.90 6.29
N GLU A 509 -23.58 -33.29 7.49
CA GLU A 509 -22.65 -33.63 8.57
C GLU A 509 -21.70 -34.80 8.24
N THR A 510 -22.01 -35.61 7.22
CA THR A 510 -21.13 -36.70 6.77
C THR A 510 -19.92 -36.18 5.99
N GLU A 511 -19.96 -34.94 5.47
CA GLU A 511 -18.89 -34.30 4.73
C GLU A 511 -17.96 -33.42 5.62
N VAL A 512 -17.92 -33.69 6.92
CA VAL A 512 -17.14 -32.90 7.90
C VAL A 512 -15.66 -32.78 7.50
N VAL A 513 -15.09 -33.78 6.84
CA VAL A 513 -13.68 -33.75 6.38
C VAL A 513 -13.50 -32.62 5.35
N ILE A 514 -14.38 -32.54 4.36
CA ILE A 514 -14.35 -31.50 3.32
C ILE A 514 -14.60 -30.14 3.98
N ALA A 515 -15.59 -30.06 4.87
CA ALA A 515 -15.90 -28.86 5.63
C ALA A 515 -14.69 -28.33 6.42
N THR A 516 -13.91 -29.24 7.03
CA THR A 516 -12.69 -28.88 7.78
C THR A 516 -11.58 -28.36 6.86
N GLU A 517 -11.44 -28.91 5.65
CA GLU A 517 -10.46 -28.42 4.66
C GLU A 517 -10.79 -27.01 4.16
N GLU A 518 -12.07 -26.69 3.96
CA GLU A 518 -12.49 -25.32 3.59
C GLU A 518 -12.14 -24.30 4.70
N LEU A 519 -12.35 -24.66 5.97
CA LEU A 519 -11.91 -23.84 7.10
C LEU A 519 -10.39 -23.73 7.18
N ARG A 520 -9.66 -24.79 6.85
CA ARG A 520 -8.19 -24.77 6.80
C ARG A 520 -7.72 -23.77 5.75
N PHE A 521 -8.30 -23.81 4.57
CA PHE A 521 -8.00 -22.87 3.49
C PHE A 521 -8.21 -21.41 3.93
N ALA A 522 -9.33 -21.13 4.61
CA ALA A 522 -9.59 -19.80 5.18
C ALA A 522 -8.56 -19.39 6.26
N ALA A 523 -8.20 -20.31 7.18
CA ALA A 523 -7.21 -20.04 8.24
C ALA A 523 -5.80 -19.80 7.68
N GLU A 524 -5.41 -20.51 6.62
CA GLU A 524 -4.15 -20.33 5.91
C GLU A 524 -4.13 -18.97 5.21
N GLY A 525 -5.24 -18.56 4.60
CA GLY A 525 -5.40 -17.23 4.01
C GLY A 525 -5.12 -16.12 5.04
N ILE A 526 -5.71 -16.19 6.24
CA ILE A 526 -5.41 -15.22 7.32
C ILE A 526 -3.93 -15.30 7.73
N GLY A 527 -3.37 -16.51 7.82
CA GLY A 527 -1.94 -16.69 8.09
C GLY A 527 -1.05 -16.00 7.06
N LYS A 528 -1.39 -16.06 5.78
CA LYS A 528 -0.69 -15.34 4.70
C LYS A 528 -0.79 -13.82 4.85
N ILE A 529 -1.94 -13.29 5.28
CA ILE A 529 -2.10 -11.85 5.53
C ILE A 529 -1.12 -11.37 6.59
N THR A 530 -1.03 -12.05 7.73
CA THR A 530 -0.17 -11.66 8.85
C THR A 530 1.29 -12.11 8.69
N GLY A 531 1.57 -13.00 7.74
CA GLY A 531 2.90 -13.56 7.51
C GLY A 531 3.21 -14.80 8.35
N GLN A 532 2.19 -15.48 8.88
CA GLN A 532 2.32 -16.73 9.67
C GLN A 532 2.06 -17.99 8.82
N GLY A 533 1.84 -17.86 7.53
CA GLY A 533 1.50 -18.95 6.61
C GLY A 533 2.73 -19.66 6.03
N VAL A 534 2.51 -20.86 5.48
CA VAL A 534 3.50 -21.57 4.66
C VAL A 534 3.59 -20.90 3.28
N GLY A 535 4.79 -20.75 2.71
CA GLY A 535 4.99 -20.16 1.37
C GLY A 535 5.11 -18.63 1.36
N VAL A 536 5.36 -18.00 2.50
CA VAL A 536 5.46 -16.54 2.62
C VAL A 536 6.72 -15.97 1.94
N GLU A 537 7.75 -16.75 1.67
CA GLU A 537 9.05 -16.26 1.17
C GLU A 537 8.95 -15.52 -0.18
N GLU A 538 8.14 -16.00 -1.13
CA GLU A 538 7.93 -15.30 -2.40
C GLU A 538 7.21 -13.96 -2.21
N VAL A 539 6.23 -13.93 -1.30
CA VAL A 539 5.49 -12.72 -0.94
C VAL A 539 6.41 -11.69 -0.29
N LEU A 540 7.35 -12.13 0.56
CA LEU A 540 8.31 -11.25 1.21
C LEU A 540 9.17 -10.50 0.18
N GLY A 541 9.60 -11.18 -0.89
CA GLY A 541 10.36 -10.56 -1.98
C GLY A 541 9.62 -9.36 -2.60
N VAL A 542 8.36 -9.51 -2.90
CA VAL A 542 7.53 -8.45 -3.52
C VAL A 542 7.25 -7.31 -2.53
N VAL A 543 6.83 -7.63 -1.32
CA VAL A 543 6.50 -6.61 -0.29
C VAL A 543 7.71 -5.75 0.02
N PHE A 544 8.87 -6.36 0.27
CA PHE A 544 10.07 -5.60 0.68
C PHE A 544 10.78 -4.89 -0.47
N SER A 545 10.66 -5.35 -1.72
CA SER A 545 11.26 -4.67 -2.87
C SER A 545 10.65 -3.27 -3.13
N SER A 546 9.42 -3.03 -2.69
CA SER A 546 8.74 -1.74 -2.84
C SER A 546 9.16 -0.69 -1.80
N PHE A 547 10.01 -1.06 -0.83
CA PHE A 547 10.48 -0.11 0.20
C PHE A 547 11.71 0.68 -0.25
N CYS A 548 11.88 1.87 0.33
CA CYS A 548 13.12 2.62 0.18
C CYS A 548 14.28 1.91 0.88
N ILE A 549 15.50 2.07 0.35
CA ILE A 549 16.74 1.62 1.02
C ILE A 549 16.87 2.39 2.34
N GLY A 550 17.18 1.67 3.42
CA GLY A 550 17.34 2.29 4.76
C GLY A 550 16.11 2.11 5.67
N LYS A 551 15.08 1.42 5.16
CA LYS A 551 13.88 1.04 5.94
C LYS A 551 13.58 -0.43 5.88
#